data_58232466b832beda00818ba145d8ab56
#
_entry.id   58232466b832beda00818ba145d8ab56
#
_cell.length_a   1.000
_cell.length_b   1.000
_cell.length_c   1.000
_cell.angle_alpha   90.00
_cell.angle_beta   90.00
_cell.angle_gamma   90.00
#
_symmetry.space_group_name_H-M   'P 1'
#
loop_
_entity.id
_entity.type
_entity.pdbx_description
1 polymer ?
#
loop_
_entity_poly.entity_id
_entity_poly.type
_entity_poly.pdbx_seq_one_letter_code
_entity_poly.pdbx_strand_id
1 'polypeptide(L)'
;MNIGNRNTGRENFFMGKRLRIAVFIVFFIGIVLTAFRYFKFVSKTVYEESASHLTEVFHQSNNVLNELANKNLTYLHMWGEYLKKVSDESEIRDYIDKAQEEAGFLYFYFLSADGNYKMLTGEAGYLGLQENLEDKITLGEDIITNAVVPGKPQMLVFASPQYHGSYQGFEYDAIAIAYENADIVDVLDISAFNGNAKSYVVHPDGRVVIDHSFEAWGTVYNFFGVLREHSNMSEEKILQLSGKFKEGRTDAMLVNLDGSNYYLIYGRSKYQEDRKSVV
;
A
#
# COMPACT_ATOMS: atom_id res chain seq x y z
N MET A 1 40.81 -6.35 -87.52
CA MET A 1 41.26 -5.67 -86.29
C MET A 1 40.02 -5.41 -85.46
N ASN A 2 39.81 -6.23 -84.48
CA ASN A 2 38.56 -6.24 -83.75
C ASN A 2 38.90 -6.00 -82.25
N ILE A 3 38.88 -4.73 -81.82
CA ILE A 3 39.14 -4.30 -80.46
C ILE A 3 37.86 -3.58 -79.95
N GLY A 4 36.93 -4.29 -79.43
CA GLY A 4 35.75 -3.64 -78.86
C GLY A 4 34.71 -4.58 -78.26
N ASN A 5 35.06 -5.39 -77.28
CA ASN A 5 33.99 -6.00 -76.46
C ASN A 5 34.49 -6.66 -75.16
N ARG A 6 35.34 -5.98 -74.36
CA ARG A 6 35.79 -6.51 -73.08
C ARG A 6 35.26 -5.70 -71.88
N ASN A 7 34.66 -4.52 -72.08
CA ASN A 7 34.27 -3.68 -70.93
C ASN A 7 32.83 -3.88 -70.45
N THR A 8 31.90 -4.31 -71.31
CA THR A 8 30.47 -4.44 -70.96
C THR A 8 30.18 -5.56 -69.97
N GLY A 9 30.98 -6.64 -69.97
CA GLY A 9 30.79 -7.77 -69.04
C GLY A 9 31.18 -7.43 -67.60
N ARG A 10 32.17 -6.55 -67.45
CA ARG A 10 32.63 -6.15 -66.08
C ARG A 10 31.68 -5.17 -65.40
N GLU A 11 31.11 -4.24 -66.14
CA GLU A 11 30.12 -3.28 -65.65
C GLU A 11 28.82 -3.96 -65.20
N ASN A 12 28.31 -4.92 -65.97
CA ASN A 12 27.13 -5.71 -65.70
C ASN A 12 27.34 -6.61 -64.46
N PHE A 13 28.54 -7.13 -64.22
CA PHE A 13 28.87 -7.93 -63.05
C PHE A 13 28.91 -7.08 -61.78
N PHE A 14 29.49 -5.89 -61.83
CA PHE A 14 29.53 -4.95 -60.72
C PHE A 14 28.14 -4.36 -60.43
N MET A 15 27.32 -4.10 -61.43
CA MET A 15 25.95 -3.62 -61.26
C MET A 15 25.06 -4.70 -60.62
N GLY A 16 25.20 -5.96 -60.99
CA GLY A 16 24.50 -7.09 -60.36
C GLY A 16 24.90 -7.29 -58.90
N LYS A 17 26.17 -7.08 -58.55
CA LYS A 17 26.65 -7.18 -57.15
C LYS A 17 26.09 -6.04 -56.28
N ARG A 18 26.08 -4.81 -56.78
CA ARG A 18 25.52 -3.64 -56.10
C ARG A 18 24.01 -3.79 -55.89
N LEU A 19 23.27 -4.30 -56.85
CA LEU A 19 21.85 -4.55 -56.74
C LEU A 19 21.54 -5.61 -55.70
N ARG A 20 22.31 -6.71 -55.63
CA ARG A 20 22.16 -7.73 -54.58
C ARG A 20 22.42 -7.17 -53.19
N ILE A 21 23.46 -6.34 -53.02
CA ILE A 21 23.75 -5.68 -51.74
C ILE A 21 22.60 -4.74 -51.33
N ALA A 22 22.05 -3.97 -52.29
CA ALA A 22 20.92 -3.08 -52.01
C ALA A 22 19.67 -3.85 -51.56
N VAL A 23 19.36 -4.98 -52.23
CA VAL A 23 18.25 -5.88 -51.82
C VAL A 23 18.47 -6.44 -50.41
N PHE A 24 19.70 -6.89 -50.13
CA PHE A 24 20.02 -7.35 -48.74
C PHE A 24 19.85 -6.27 -47.68
N ILE A 25 20.29 -5.04 -47.98
CA ILE A 25 20.12 -3.91 -47.07
C ILE A 25 18.64 -3.61 -46.83
N VAL A 26 17.83 -3.56 -47.88
CA VAL A 26 16.38 -3.32 -47.76
C VAL A 26 15.70 -4.42 -46.93
N PHE A 27 16.06 -5.69 -47.20
CA PHE A 27 15.54 -6.82 -46.48
C PHE A 27 15.93 -6.78 -45.00
N PHE A 28 17.21 -6.46 -44.71
CA PHE A 28 17.71 -6.31 -43.33
C PHE A 28 17.00 -5.18 -42.59
N ILE A 29 16.82 -4.02 -43.24
CA ILE A 29 16.06 -2.89 -42.66
C ILE A 29 14.61 -3.33 -42.38
N GLY A 30 13.98 -4.10 -43.28
CA GLY A 30 12.64 -4.64 -43.09
C GLY A 30 12.54 -5.54 -41.87
N ILE A 31 13.52 -6.43 -41.64
CA ILE A 31 13.60 -7.30 -40.44
C ILE A 31 13.75 -6.46 -39.19
N VAL A 32 14.66 -5.49 -39.17
CA VAL A 32 14.90 -4.62 -38.01
C VAL A 32 13.66 -3.82 -37.65
N LEU A 33 12.98 -3.24 -38.62
CA LEU A 33 11.73 -2.50 -38.40
C LEU A 33 10.60 -3.39 -37.87
N THR A 34 10.49 -4.61 -38.41
CA THR A 34 9.50 -5.59 -37.94
C THR A 34 9.79 -6.03 -36.50
N ALA A 35 11.06 -6.34 -36.21
CA ALA A 35 11.49 -6.68 -34.88
C ALA A 35 11.22 -5.54 -33.88
N PHE A 36 11.53 -4.30 -34.24
CA PHE A 36 11.27 -3.13 -33.40
C PHE A 36 9.77 -2.93 -33.12
N ARG A 37 8.92 -3.07 -34.16
CA ARG A 37 7.46 -3.01 -33.97
C ARG A 37 6.95 -4.14 -33.08
N TYR A 38 7.47 -5.36 -33.26
CA TYR A 38 7.12 -6.51 -32.46
C TYR A 38 7.51 -6.29 -30.99
N PHE A 39 8.73 -5.83 -30.71
CA PHE A 39 9.16 -5.49 -29.35
C PHE A 39 8.27 -4.44 -28.70
N LYS A 40 7.94 -3.38 -29.44
CA LYS A 40 7.04 -2.33 -28.94
C LYS A 40 5.64 -2.86 -28.64
N PHE A 41 5.11 -3.73 -29.51
CA PHE A 41 3.82 -4.37 -29.31
C PHE A 41 3.83 -5.28 -28.07
N VAL A 42 4.83 -6.16 -27.95
CA VAL A 42 4.99 -7.08 -26.80
C VAL A 42 5.15 -6.29 -25.51
N SER A 43 6.03 -5.28 -25.48
CA SER A 43 6.20 -4.43 -24.30
C SER A 43 4.89 -3.75 -23.87
N LYS A 44 4.10 -3.27 -24.82
CA LYS A 44 2.81 -2.65 -24.52
C LYS A 44 1.81 -3.68 -23.96
N THR A 45 1.72 -4.86 -24.57
CA THR A 45 0.81 -5.92 -24.11
C THR A 45 1.17 -6.41 -22.71
N VAL A 46 2.46 -6.65 -22.46
CA VAL A 46 2.94 -7.05 -21.13
C VAL A 46 2.65 -5.95 -20.09
N TYR A 47 2.82 -4.69 -20.47
CA TYR A 47 2.47 -3.56 -19.61
C TYR A 47 0.99 -3.56 -19.24
N GLU A 48 0.10 -3.65 -20.23
CA GLU A 48 -1.35 -3.61 -20.04
C GLU A 48 -1.85 -4.82 -19.21
N GLU A 49 -1.32 -6.01 -19.47
CA GLU A 49 -1.63 -7.23 -18.72
C GLU A 49 -1.15 -7.14 -17.28
N SER A 50 0.09 -6.69 -17.07
CA SER A 50 0.64 -6.51 -15.71
C SER A 50 -0.15 -5.45 -14.91
N ALA A 51 -0.50 -4.33 -15.53
CA ALA A 51 -1.30 -3.29 -14.88
C ALA A 51 -2.71 -3.79 -14.54
N SER A 52 -3.35 -4.56 -15.41
CA SER A 52 -4.66 -5.17 -15.17
C SER A 52 -4.61 -6.16 -13.99
N HIS A 53 -3.61 -7.04 -13.99
CA HIS A 53 -3.43 -8.02 -12.92
C HIS A 53 -3.15 -7.33 -11.56
N LEU A 54 -2.29 -6.32 -11.54
CA LEU A 54 -2.03 -5.54 -10.32
C LEU A 54 -3.29 -4.80 -9.83
N THR A 55 -4.12 -4.30 -10.75
CA THR A 55 -5.38 -3.66 -10.38
C THR A 55 -6.33 -4.65 -9.71
N GLU A 56 -6.40 -5.88 -10.20
CA GLU A 56 -7.19 -6.95 -9.58
C GLU A 56 -6.66 -7.28 -8.17
N VAL A 57 -5.35 -7.45 -8.04
CA VAL A 57 -4.69 -7.68 -6.74
C VAL A 57 -4.96 -6.53 -5.78
N PHE A 58 -4.86 -5.28 -6.24
CA PHE A 58 -5.20 -4.10 -5.44
C PHE A 58 -6.65 -4.16 -4.93
N HIS A 59 -7.61 -4.51 -5.78
CA HIS A 59 -9.01 -4.63 -5.36
C HIS A 59 -9.22 -5.75 -4.35
N GLN A 60 -8.55 -6.90 -4.51
CA GLN A 60 -8.62 -8.01 -3.54
C GLN A 60 -8.06 -7.58 -2.18
N SER A 61 -6.88 -6.97 -2.15
CA SER A 61 -6.26 -6.48 -0.92
C SER A 61 -7.10 -5.41 -0.23
N ASN A 62 -7.68 -4.50 -1.02
CA ASN A 62 -8.57 -3.48 -0.49
C ASN A 62 -9.84 -4.08 0.13
N ASN A 63 -10.40 -5.15 -0.44
CA ASN A 63 -11.52 -5.87 0.15
C ASN A 63 -11.12 -6.53 1.48
N VAL A 64 -9.96 -7.20 1.54
CA VAL A 64 -9.45 -7.82 2.78
C VAL A 64 -9.25 -6.77 3.87
N LEU A 65 -8.66 -5.61 3.55
CA LEU A 65 -8.51 -4.49 4.47
C LEU A 65 -9.84 -3.98 5.02
N ASN A 66 -10.83 -3.83 4.14
CA ASN A 66 -12.15 -3.38 4.55
C ASN A 66 -12.86 -4.40 5.45
N GLU A 67 -12.76 -5.69 5.14
CA GLU A 67 -13.29 -6.76 5.98
C GLU A 67 -12.61 -6.78 7.35
N LEU A 68 -11.29 -6.65 7.40
CA LEU A 68 -10.52 -6.56 8.64
C LEU A 68 -10.97 -5.36 9.48
N ALA A 69 -11.07 -4.18 8.87
CA ALA A 69 -11.51 -2.97 9.55
C ALA A 69 -12.93 -3.11 10.11
N ASN A 70 -13.87 -3.55 9.28
CA ASN A 70 -15.27 -3.73 9.69
C ASN A 70 -15.41 -4.77 10.81
N LYS A 71 -14.69 -5.89 10.71
CA LYS A 71 -14.67 -6.94 11.72
C LYS A 71 -14.21 -6.39 13.07
N ASN A 72 -13.08 -5.71 13.10
CA ASN A 72 -12.48 -5.22 14.33
C ASN A 72 -13.32 -4.11 14.98
N LEU A 73 -13.85 -3.19 14.20
CA LEU A 73 -14.74 -2.15 14.72
C LEU A 73 -16.08 -2.74 15.21
N THR A 74 -16.63 -3.73 14.51
CA THR A 74 -17.82 -4.43 14.98
C THR A 74 -17.56 -5.11 16.34
N TYR A 75 -16.40 -5.74 16.51
CA TYR A 75 -16.02 -6.32 17.78
C TYR A 75 -15.87 -5.26 18.88
N LEU A 76 -15.21 -4.15 18.59
CA LEU A 76 -15.08 -3.04 19.56
C LEU A 76 -16.46 -2.51 19.98
N HIS A 77 -17.39 -2.35 19.03
CA HIS A 77 -18.75 -1.94 19.36
C HIS A 77 -19.49 -2.98 20.25
N MET A 78 -19.36 -4.25 19.93
CA MET A 78 -19.96 -5.32 20.71
C MET A 78 -19.38 -5.38 22.14
N TRP A 79 -18.06 -5.28 22.26
CA TRP A 79 -17.39 -5.28 23.56
C TRP A 79 -17.68 -4.01 24.35
N GLY A 80 -17.72 -2.86 23.71
CA GLY A 80 -18.10 -1.62 24.36
C GLY A 80 -19.52 -1.64 24.94
N GLU A 81 -20.48 -2.22 24.20
CA GLU A 81 -21.83 -2.42 24.72
C GLU A 81 -21.89 -3.40 25.91
N TYR A 82 -21.00 -4.38 25.94
CA TYR A 82 -20.85 -5.27 27.08
C TYR A 82 -20.27 -4.54 28.29
N LEU A 83 -19.17 -3.78 28.12
CA LEU A 83 -18.50 -3.01 29.17
C LEU A 83 -19.43 -2.00 29.86
N LYS A 84 -20.41 -1.43 29.13
CA LYS A 84 -21.43 -0.55 29.76
C LYS A 84 -22.31 -1.25 30.78
N LYS A 85 -22.42 -2.57 30.73
CA LYS A 85 -23.35 -3.37 31.56
C LYS A 85 -22.65 -4.09 32.70
N VAL A 86 -21.34 -4.23 32.65
CA VAL A 86 -20.54 -4.99 33.61
C VAL A 86 -19.65 -4.02 34.36
N SER A 87 -19.66 -4.15 35.72
CA SER A 87 -18.83 -3.34 36.59
C SER A 87 -17.78 -4.18 37.34
N ASP A 88 -17.87 -5.52 37.25
CA ASP A 88 -16.92 -6.42 37.88
C ASP A 88 -15.65 -6.54 37.00
N GLU A 89 -14.51 -6.12 37.53
CA GLU A 89 -13.24 -6.10 36.83
C GLU A 89 -12.76 -7.52 36.44
N SER A 90 -13.09 -8.54 37.20
CA SER A 90 -12.71 -9.92 36.91
C SER A 90 -13.52 -10.45 35.73
N GLU A 91 -14.82 -10.12 35.69
CA GLU A 91 -15.70 -10.49 34.56
C GLU A 91 -15.30 -9.77 33.27
N ILE A 92 -14.93 -8.49 33.35
CA ILE A 92 -14.39 -7.72 32.21
C ILE A 92 -13.13 -8.40 31.66
N ARG A 93 -12.20 -8.75 32.53
CA ARG A 93 -10.95 -9.41 32.14
C ARG A 93 -11.21 -10.75 31.45
N ASP A 94 -11.95 -11.63 32.08
CA ASP A 94 -12.27 -12.97 31.56
C ASP A 94 -12.96 -12.90 30.19
N TYR A 95 -13.82 -11.87 29.99
CA TYR A 95 -14.50 -11.66 28.74
C TYR A 95 -13.54 -11.19 27.63
N ILE A 96 -12.70 -10.20 27.91
CA ILE A 96 -11.77 -9.65 26.93
C ILE A 96 -10.65 -10.65 26.62
N ASP A 97 -10.15 -11.42 27.60
CA ASP A 97 -9.14 -12.46 27.37
C ASP A 97 -9.68 -13.52 26.38
N LYS A 98 -10.93 -13.95 26.52
CA LYS A 98 -11.58 -14.84 25.53
C LYS A 98 -11.73 -14.19 24.15
N ALA A 99 -12.13 -12.90 24.14
CA ALA A 99 -12.24 -12.14 22.91
C ALA A 99 -10.90 -12.00 22.20
N GLN A 100 -9.81 -11.86 22.94
CA GLN A 100 -8.45 -11.82 22.42
C GLN A 100 -8.05 -13.14 21.74
N GLU A 101 -8.34 -14.28 22.38
CA GLU A 101 -8.10 -15.59 21.79
C GLU A 101 -8.86 -15.81 20.48
N GLU A 102 -10.12 -15.34 20.40
CA GLU A 102 -10.98 -15.51 19.23
C GLU A 102 -10.65 -14.53 18.09
N ALA A 103 -10.35 -13.27 18.42
CA ALA A 103 -10.11 -12.20 17.44
C ALA A 103 -8.64 -12.08 17.01
N GLY A 104 -7.70 -12.55 17.84
CA GLY A 104 -6.27 -12.57 17.56
C GLY A 104 -5.58 -11.21 17.68
N PHE A 105 -6.19 -10.23 18.35
CA PHE A 105 -5.50 -8.98 18.64
C PHE A 105 -4.44 -9.16 19.75
N LEU A 106 -3.39 -8.34 19.72
CA LEU A 106 -2.29 -8.46 20.66
C LEU A 106 -2.58 -7.73 21.98
N TYR A 107 -3.16 -6.54 21.91
CA TYR A 107 -3.43 -5.69 23.07
C TYR A 107 -4.84 -5.13 23.07
N PHE A 108 -5.43 -5.02 24.27
CA PHE A 108 -6.64 -4.25 24.52
C PHE A 108 -6.31 -3.05 25.41
N TYR A 109 -6.74 -1.86 25.01
CA TYR A 109 -6.47 -0.62 25.70
C TYR A 109 -7.76 0.10 26.10
N PHE A 110 -7.78 0.61 27.32
CA PHE A 110 -8.61 1.74 27.71
C PHE A 110 -7.81 3.00 27.42
N LEU A 111 -8.31 3.90 26.61
CA LEU A 111 -7.53 4.98 25.99
C LEU A 111 -8.19 6.32 26.33
N SER A 112 -7.41 7.27 26.88
CA SER A 112 -7.86 8.64 27.11
C SER A 112 -7.56 9.54 25.90
N ALA A 113 -8.26 10.67 25.81
CA ALA A 113 -8.14 11.59 24.68
C ALA A 113 -6.72 12.14 24.45
N ASP A 114 -5.92 12.22 25.51
CA ASP A 114 -4.52 12.66 25.46
C ASP A 114 -3.53 11.56 25.03
N GLY A 115 -4.01 10.35 24.70
CA GLY A 115 -3.20 9.21 24.26
C GLY A 115 -2.61 8.37 25.40
N ASN A 116 -2.94 8.66 26.66
CA ASN A 116 -2.61 7.74 27.74
C ASN A 116 -3.49 6.50 27.68
N TYR A 117 -2.95 5.37 28.09
CA TYR A 117 -3.69 4.10 28.10
C TYR A 117 -3.54 3.35 29.42
N LYS A 118 -4.50 2.48 29.67
CA LYS A 118 -4.44 1.41 30.65
C LYS A 118 -4.87 0.09 30.03
N MET A 119 -4.13 -0.98 30.35
CA MET A 119 -4.44 -2.35 29.92
C MET A 119 -5.19 -3.10 31.02
N LEU A 120 -5.81 -4.22 30.63
CA LEU A 120 -6.45 -5.15 31.60
C LEU A 120 -5.49 -5.67 32.66
N THR A 121 -4.21 -5.82 32.31
CA THR A 121 -3.15 -6.25 33.23
C THR A 121 -2.80 -5.21 34.28
N GLY A 122 -3.30 -3.97 34.14
CA GLY A 122 -2.94 -2.83 35.00
C GLY A 122 -1.74 -2.03 34.48
N GLU A 123 -1.06 -2.49 33.41
CA GLU A 123 -0.02 -1.72 32.74
C GLU A 123 -0.63 -0.43 32.18
N ALA A 124 0.07 0.68 32.35
CA ALA A 124 -0.34 1.98 31.86
C ALA A 124 0.85 2.70 31.18
N GLY A 125 0.56 3.57 30.24
CA GLY A 125 1.58 4.30 29.51
C GLY A 125 0.97 5.28 28.52
N TYR A 126 1.80 5.69 27.56
CA TYR A 126 1.42 6.58 26.48
C TYR A 126 1.52 5.86 25.13
N LEU A 127 0.45 5.93 24.35
CA LEU A 127 0.39 5.37 23.00
C LEU A 127 0.62 6.52 22.01
N GLY A 128 1.78 6.52 21.37
CA GLY A 128 2.14 7.53 20.38
C GLY A 128 1.34 7.35 19.09
N LEU A 129 0.08 7.71 19.11
CA LEU A 129 -0.81 7.64 17.96
C LEU A 129 -0.43 8.70 16.93
N GLN A 130 -0.49 8.35 15.66
CA GLN A 130 -0.18 9.28 14.57
C GLN A 130 -1.35 10.22 14.22
N GLU A 131 -2.55 9.93 14.71
CA GLU A 131 -3.72 10.79 14.56
C GLU A 131 -4.04 11.57 15.84
N ASN A 132 -4.66 12.74 15.67
CA ASN A 132 -5.19 13.49 16.80
C ASN A 132 -6.47 12.80 17.32
N LEU A 133 -6.35 12.16 18.47
CA LEU A 133 -7.43 11.43 19.10
C LEU A 133 -8.56 12.37 19.56
N GLU A 134 -8.21 13.53 20.09
CA GLU A 134 -9.16 14.48 20.66
C GLU A 134 -10.23 14.92 19.65
N ASP A 135 -9.80 15.23 18.40
CA ASP A 135 -10.72 15.60 17.33
C ASP A 135 -11.67 14.45 16.98
N LYS A 136 -11.16 13.23 16.89
CA LYS A 136 -11.94 12.03 16.55
C LYS A 136 -12.92 11.64 17.65
N ILE A 137 -12.50 11.73 18.89
CA ILE A 137 -13.35 11.48 20.08
C ILE A 137 -14.49 12.49 20.10
N THR A 138 -14.21 13.77 19.85
CA THR A 138 -15.23 14.82 19.82
C THR A 138 -16.28 14.56 18.74
N LEU A 139 -15.88 13.99 17.61
CA LEU A 139 -16.79 13.64 16.51
C LEU A 139 -17.49 12.27 16.70
N GLY A 140 -17.05 11.47 17.68
CA GLY A 140 -17.57 10.11 17.90
C GLY A 140 -17.22 9.15 16.75
N GLU A 141 -16.13 9.42 16.03
CA GLU A 141 -15.71 8.62 14.87
C GLU A 141 -14.74 7.51 15.32
N ASP A 142 -14.98 6.28 14.83
CA ASP A 142 -13.99 5.21 15.01
C ASP A 142 -12.66 5.56 14.32
N ILE A 143 -11.58 5.01 14.87
CA ILE A 143 -10.22 5.37 14.51
C ILE A 143 -9.49 4.14 14.05
N ILE A 144 -8.77 4.27 12.92
CA ILE A 144 -7.78 3.31 12.46
C ILE A 144 -6.51 4.07 12.23
N THR A 145 -5.50 3.79 13.03
CA THR A 145 -4.24 4.55 13.02
C THR A 145 -3.08 3.67 13.45
N ASN A 146 -1.88 4.21 13.34
CA ASN A 146 -0.68 3.58 13.89
C ASN A 146 -0.39 4.09 15.27
N ALA A 147 0.20 3.20 16.05
CA ALA A 147 0.89 3.55 17.28
C ALA A 147 2.37 3.23 17.16
N VAL A 148 3.20 4.16 17.63
CA VAL A 148 4.64 3.98 17.81
C VAL A 148 4.96 4.07 19.30
N VAL A 149 5.33 2.94 19.88
CA VAL A 149 5.77 2.85 21.27
C VAL A 149 7.27 2.59 21.27
N PRO A 150 8.09 3.41 21.97
CA PRO A 150 9.53 3.19 22.00
C PRO A 150 9.90 1.76 22.42
N GLY A 151 10.72 1.09 21.61
CA GLY A 151 11.17 -0.29 21.88
C GLY A 151 10.16 -1.39 21.56
N LYS A 152 9.01 -1.07 21.00
CA LYS A 152 8.02 -2.03 20.47
C LYS A 152 7.92 -1.90 18.95
N PRO A 153 7.50 -2.98 18.24
CA PRO A 153 7.14 -2.90 16.84
C PRO A 153 6.03 -1.86 16.59
N GLN A 154 5.97 -1.35 15.38
CA GLN A 154 4.86 -0.50 14.97
C GLN A 154 3.55 -1.31 15.01
N MET A 155 2.49 -0.71 15.54
CA MET A 155 1.20 -1.37 15.72
C MET A 155 0.13 -0.68 14.90
N LEU A 156 -0.81 -1.47 14.37
CA LEU A 156 -2.08 -0.98 13.83
C LEU A 156 -3.11 -0.99 14.96
N VAL A 157 -3.73 0.16 15.18
CA VAL A 157 -4.71 0.38 16.26
C VAL A 157 -6.08 0.67 15.67
N PHE A 158 -7.08 -0.06 16.17
CA PHE A 158 -8.49 0.22 15.96
C PHE A 158 -9.05 0.75 17.28
N ALA A 159 -9.71 1.89 17.28
CA ALA A 159 -10.31 2.46 18.47
C ALA A 159 -11.73 2.95 18.22
N SER A 160 -12.59 2.83 19.25
CA SER A 160 -13.95 3.35 19.21
C SER A 160 -14.18 4.30 20.38
N PRO A 161 -14.39 5.60 20.11
CA PRO A 161 -14.63 6.63 21.11
C PRO A 161 -16.09 6.67 21.61
N GLN A 162 -16.96 5.80 21.11
CA GLN A 162 -18.35 5.73 21.56
C GLN A 162 -18.49 5.12 22.97
N TYR A 163 -17.38 4.59 23.52
CA TYR A 163 -17.35 3.86 24.79
C TYR A 163 -16.35 4.53 25.72
N HIS A 164 -16.86 5.35 26.62
CA HIS A 164 -16.13 6.04 27.68
C HIS A 164 -16.55 5.50 29.04
N GLY A 165 -15.67 5.62 30.02
CA GLY A 165 -15.94 5.12 31.37
C GLY A 165 -14.71 5.17 32.25
N SER A 166 -14.71 4.32 33.30
CA SER A 166 -13.59 4.19 34.21
C SER A 166 -13.23 2.71 34.41
N TYR A 167 -11.96 2.38 34.39
CA TYR A 167 -11.42 1.06 34.69
C TYR A 167 -10.25 1.18 35.67
N GLN A 168 -10.36 0.57 36.82
CA GLN A 168 -9.36 0.67 37.94
C GLN A 168 -8.93 2.10 38.21
N GLY A 169 -9.89 3.03 38.28
CA GLY A 169 -9.64 4.44 38.55
C GLY A 169 -8.99 5.22 37.39
N PHE A 170 -8.86 4.61 36.22
CA PHE A 170 -8.43 5.27 35.00
C PHE A 170 -9.66 5.65 34.15
N GLU A 171 -9.88 6.95 33.98
CA GLU A 171 -10.94 7.46 33.09
C GLU A 171 -10.49 7.32 31.65
N TYR A 172 -11.34 6.72 30.79
CA TYR A 172 -11.05 6.52 29.38
C TYR A 172 -12.16 7.08 28.49
N ASP A 173 -11.76 7.57 27.32
CA ASP A 173 -12.62 8.18 26.32
C ASP A 173 -12.87 7.25 25.12
N ALA A 174 -12.08 6.18 24.99
CA ALA A 174 -12.20 5.18 23.95
C ALA A 174 -11.73 3.81 24.44
N ILE A 175 -12.23 2.74 23.80
CA ILE A 175 -11.61 1.41 23.87
C ILE A 175 -10.88 1.13 22.57
N ALA A 176 -9.76 0.45 22.65
CA ALA A 176 -8.94 0.15 21.48
C ALA A 176 -8.34 -1.26 21.51
N ILE A 177 -8.09 -1.80 20.32
CA ILE A 177 -7.29 -3.02 20.13
C ILE A 177 -6.12 -2.72 19.20
N ALA A 178 -5.04 -3.47 19.36
CA ALA A 178 -3.87 -3.33 18.54
C ALA A 178 -3.34 -4.68 18.04
N TYR A 179 -2.80 -4.65 16.84
CA TYR A 179 -2.06 -5.73 16.18
C TYR A 179 -0.63 -5.26 15.90
N GLU A 180 0.34 -6.16 15.89
CA GLU A 180 1.62 -5.84 15.25
C GLU A 180 1.44 -5.70 13.74
N ASN A 181 2.15 -4.77 13.13
CA ASN A 181 2.09 -4.59 11.68
C ASN A 181 2.47 -5.86 10.91
N ALA A 182 3.39 -6.65 11.44
CA ALA A 182 3.80 -7.92 10.84
C ALA A 182 2.61 -8.89 10.68
N ASP A 183 1.77 -9.03 11.70
CA ASP A 183 0.61 -9.93 11.67
C ASP A 183 -0.43 -9.48 10.61
N ILE A 184 -0.56 -8.17 10.43
CA ILE A 184 -1.49 -7.61 9.44
C ILE A 184 -0.93 -7.74 8.02
N VAL A 185 0.39 -7.59 7.87
CA VAL A 185 1.08 -7.79 6.58
C VAL A 185 0.85 -9.22 6.09
N ASP A 186 0.93 -10.22 6.96
CA ASP A 186 0.71 -11.62 6.60
C ASP A 186 -0.74 -11.88 6.15
N VAL A 187 -1.72 -11.21 6.76
CA VAL A 187 -3.13 -11.27 6.33
C VAL A 187 -3.35 -10.60 4.97
N LEU A 188 -2.56 -9.56 4.69
CA LEU A 188 -2.57 -8.84 3.42
C LEU A 188 -1.61 -9.45 2.40
N ASP A 189 -0.92 -10.56 2.75
CA ASP A 189 0.10 -11.16 1.89
C ASP A 189 -0.43 -11.37 0.48
N ILE A 190 0.00 -10.48 -0.37
CA ILE A 190 -0.22 -10.52 -1.79
C ILE A 190 0.89 -11.40 -2.34
N SER A 191 0.65 -12.71 -2.36
CA SER A 191 1.55 -13.67 -3.01
C SER A 191 1.66 -13.44 -4.54
N ALA A 192 1.19 -12.28 -5.01
CA ALA A 192 1.32 -11.82 -6.37
C ALA A 192 2.79 -11.69 -6.77
N PHE A 193 3.09 -12.08 -7.98
CA PHE A 193 4.42 -11.96 -8.60
C PHE A 193 5.54 -12.70 -7.82
N ASN A 194 5.24 -13.85 -7.21
CA ASN A 194 6.21 -14.65 -6.45
C ASN A 194 6.86 -13.86 -5.28
N GLY A 195 6.10 -13.04 -4.57
CA GLY A 195 6.58 -12.23 -3.46
C GLY A 195 7.34 -10.95 -3.86
N ASN A 196 7.38 -10.61 -5.15
CA ASN A 196 8.01 -9.37 -5.62
C ASN A 196 7.09 -8.14 -5.57
N ALA A 197 5.80 -8.31 -5.22
CA ALA A 197 4.91 -7.20 -4.95
C ALA A 197 5.08 -6.73 -3.50
N LYS A 198 5.05 -5.40 -3.31
CA LYS A 198 5.05 -4.77 -1.99
C LYS A 198 3.81 -3.90 -1.87
N SER A 199 3.23 -3.87 -0.69
CA SER A 199 2.01 -3.11 -0.44
C SER A 199 2.18 -2.15 0.73
N TYR A 200 1.52 -1.02 0.62
CA TYR A 200 1.45 -0.02 1.69
C TYR A 200 0.01 0.40 1.87
N VAL A 201 -0.39 0.56 3.12
CA VAL A 201 -1.58 1.35 3.44
C VAL A 201 -1.09 2.70 3.92
N VAL A 202 -1.52 3.75 3.25
CA VAL A 202 -1.06 5.11 3.52
C VAL A 202 -2.22 6.06 3.74
N HIS A 203 -2.04 6.97 4.66
CA HIS A 203 -2.92 8.11 4.83
C HIS A 203 -2.77 9.09 3.64
N PRO A 204 -3.79 9.91 3.29
CA PRO A 204 -3.70 10.85 2.16
C PRO A 204 -2.52 11.84 2.20
N ASP A 205 -1.93 12.08 3.37
CA ASP A 205 -0.72 12.91 3.54
C ASP A 205 0.59 12.15 3.35
N GLY A 206 0.52 10.84 3.06
CA GLY A 206 1.64 9.96 2.81
C GLY A 206 2.17 9.23 4.04
N ARG A 207 1.64 9.48 5.24
CA ARG A 207 2.00 8.69 6.44
C ARG A 207 1.63 7.24 6.21
N VAL A 208 2.56 6.33 6.50
CA VAL A 208 2.39 4.89 6.30
C VAL A 208 1.66 4.30 7.50
N VAL A 209 0.55 3.62 7.25
CA VAL A 209 -0.28 2.92 8.23
C VAL A 209 0.12 1.45 8.31
N ILE A 210 0.29 0.78 7.18
CA ILE A 210 0.80 -0.59 7.11
C ILE A 210 1.97 -0.58 6.14
N ASP A 211 3.10 -1.13 6.59
CA ASP A 211 4.35 -1.18 5.86
C ASP A 211 4.71 -2.63 5.53
N HIS A 212 4.71 -2.94 4.24
CA HIS A 212 5.30 -4.16 3.69
C HIS A 212 6.43 -3.74 2.74
N SER A 213 7.37 -2.96 3.26
CA SER A 213 8.50 -2.42 2.49
C SER A 213 9.56 -3.46 2.17
N PHE A 214 10.50 -3.06 1.34
CA PHE A 214 11.73 -3.80 1.12
C PHE A 214 12.58 -3.73 2.40
N GLU A 215 13.12 -4.84 2.84
CA GLU A 215 14.03 -4.90 4.00
C GLU A 215 15.19 -3.89 3.92
N ALA A 216 15.64 -3.60 2.70
CA ALA A 216 16.71 -2.63 2.44
C ALA A 216 16.37 -1.18 2.84
N TRP A 217 15.10 -0.83 2.93
CA TRP A 217 14.66 0.54 3.27
C TRP A 217 14.37 0.72 4.76
N GLY A 218 14.33 -0.38 5.52
CA GLY A 218 13.92 -0.34 6.93
C GLY A 218 12.46 0.08 7.08
N THR A 219 12.09 0.59 8.26
CA THR A 219 10.72 1.04 8.52
C THR A 219 10.39 2.33 7.78
N VAL A 220 9.35 2.30 6.97
CA VAL A 220 8.88 3.44 6.19
C VAL A 220 7.78 4.20 6.94
N TYR A 221 8.05 5.43 7.29
CA TYR A 221 7.09 6.30 7.98
C TYR A 221 6.29 7.20 7.03
N ASN A 222 6.84 7.53 5.86
CA ASN A 222 6.19 8.37 4.86
C ASN A 222 6.51 7.91 3.44
N PHE A 223 5.49 7.51 2.72
CA PHE A 223 5.60 6.99 1.36
C PHE A 223 6.17 8.00 0.34
N PHE A 224 5.79 9.28 0.46
CA PHE A 224 6.35 10.31 -0.42
C PHE A 224 7.82 10.60 -0.10
N GLY A 225 8.26 10.35 1.14
CA GLY A 225 9.68 10.37 1.53
C GLY A 225 10.47 9.30 0.77
N VAL A 226 9.96 8.07 0.74
CA VAL A 226 10.57 6.97 -0.05
C VAL A 226 10.69 7.34 -1.53
N LEU A 227 9.66 7.95 -2.12
CA LEU A 227 9.74 8.37 -3.51
C LEU A 227 10.80 9.46 -3.75
N ARG A 228 11.04 10.35 -2.78
CA ARG A 228 12.11 11.37 -2.86
C ARG A 228 13.49 10.76 -2.78
N GLU A 229 13.69 9.78 -1.92
CA GLU A 229 14.98 9.18 -1.65
C GLU A 229 15.37 8.12 -2.69
N HIS A 230 14.42 7.30 -3.10
CA HIS A 230 14.67 6.09 -3.90
C HIS A 230 14.20 6.18 -5.34
N SER A 231 13.45 7.24 -5.74
CA SER A 231 12.99 7.37 -7.12
C SER A 231 13.69 8.50 -7.86
N ASN A 232 13.62 8.44 -9.19
CA ASN A 232 14.05 9.51 -10.08
C ASN A 232 12.91 10.52 -10.39
N MET A 233 11.85 10.52 -9.60
CA MET A 233 10.72 11.44 -9.79
C MET A 233 11.10 12.87 -9.38
N SER A 234 10.66 13.85 -10.17
CA SER A 234 10.77 15.24 -9.77
C SER A 234 9.79 15.57 -8.64
N GLU A 235 10.13 16.56 -7.80
CA GLU A 235 9.25 17.01 -6.71
C GLU A 235 7.86 17.42 -7.21
N GLU A 236 7.78 18.02 -8.39
CA GLU A 236 6.50 18.35 -9.02
C GLU A 236 5.62 17.12 -9.26
N LYS A 237 6.21 16.02 -9.75
CA LYS A 237 5.48 14.76 -9.96
C LYS A 237 5.04 14.12 -8.64
N ILE A 238 5.87 14.19 -7.59
CA ILE A 238 5.53 13.70 -6.25
C ILE A 238 4.37 14.52 -5.67
N LEU A 239 4.37 15.84 -5.82
CA LEU A 239 3.26 16.70 -5.41
C LEU A 239 1.97 16.41 -6.18
N GLN A 240 2.06 16.19 -7.49
CA GLN A 240 0.90 15.76 -8.30
C GLN A 240 0.34 14.41 -7.82
N LEU A 241 1.22 13.46 -7.51
CA LEU A 241 0.82 12.17 -6.96
C LEU A 241 0.13 12.33 -5.60
N SER A 242 0.70 13.15 -4.71
CA SER A 242 0.08 13.49 -3.41
C SER A 242 -1.32 14.10 -3.58
N GLY A 243 -1.50 14.95 -4.58
CA GLY A 243 -2.82 15.49 -4.93
C GLY A 243 -3.82 14.38 -5.30
N LYS A 244 -3.39 13.42 -6.13
CA LYS A 244 -4.23 12.28 -6.53
C LYS A 244 -4.60 11.36 -5.36
N PHE A 245 -3.69 11.17 -4.40
CA PHE A 245 -3.97 10.44 -3.16
C PHE A 245 -5.07 11.13 -2.34
N LYS A 246 -4.97 12.46 -2.18
CA LYS A 246 -5.99 13.25 -1.46
C LYS A 246 -7.35 13.21 -2.15
N GLU A 247 -7.37 13.18 -3.48
CA GLU A 247 -8.59 13.04 -4.27
C GLU A 247 -9.17 11.62 -4.26
N GLY A 248 -8.43 10.65 -3.75
CA GLY A 248 -8.83 9.25 -3.69
C GLY A 248 -8.93 8.58 -5.07
N ARG A 249 -8.17 9.06 -6.06
CA ARG A 249 -8.16 8.49 -7.41
C ARG A 249 -7.44 7.14 -7.42
N THR A 250 -8.01 6.18 -8.14
CA THR A 250 -7.31 4.94 -8.49
C THR A 250 -6.59 5.13 -9.82
N ASP A 251 -5.29 4.87 -9.83
CA ASP A 251 -4.47 5.00 -11.05
C ASP A 251 -3.24 4.07 -10.94
N ALA A 252 -2.57 3.85 -12.07
CA ALA A 252 -1.36 3.05 -12.18
C ALA A 252 -0.27 3.84 -12.89
N MET A 253 0.97 3.70 -12.44
CA MET A 253 2.11 4.34 -13.08
C MET A 253 3.38 3.50 -12.97
N LEU A 254 4.32 3.75 -13.87
CA LEU A 254 5.66 3.18 -13.80
C LEU A 254 6.57 4.12 -12.99
N VAL A 255 7.26 3.57 -12.00
CA VAL A 255 8.22 4.29 -11.15
C VAL A 255 9.54 3.56 -11.17
N ASN A 256 10.65 4.30 -11.29
CA ASN A 256 11.98 3.74 -11.12
C ASN A 256 12.42 3.98 -9.67
N LEU A 257 12.67 2.89 -8.95
CA LEU A 257 13.17 2.90 -7.58
C LEU A 257 14.54 2.22 -7.55
N ASP A 258 15.57 2.91 -7.10
CA ASP A 258 16.96 2.41 -7.00
C ASP A 258 17.45 1.75 -8.31
N GLY A 259 17.08 2.32 -9.46
CA GLY A 259 17.48 1.84 -10.79
C GLY A 259 16.61 0.70 -11.36
N SER A 260 15.66 0.18 -10.59
CA SER A 260 14.71 -0.85 -11.05
C SER A 260 13.32 -0.24 -11.34
N ASN A 261 12.65 -0.77 -12.37
CA ASN A 261 11.33 -0.29 -12.75
C ASN A 261 10.25 -1.09 -12.04
N TYR A 262 9.34 -0.40 -11.38
CA TYR A 262 8.20 -0.94 -10.67
C TYR A 262 6.89 -0.38 -11.19
N TYR A 263 5.84 -1.19 -11.17
CA TYR A 263 4.48 -0.71 -11.34
C TYR A 263 3.93 -0.29 -9.99
N LEU A 264 3.56 0.97 -9.86
CA LEU A 264 2.87 1.51 -8.70
C LEU A 264 1.38 1.62 -9.03
N ILE A 265 0.54 0.88 -8.29
CA ILE A 265 -0.89 1.06 -8.29
C ILE A 265 -1.31 1.64 -6.96
N TYR A 266 -2.20 2.59 -6.98
CA TYR A 266 -2.75 3.23 -5.80
C TYR A 266 -4.22 3.51 -5.99
N GLY A 267 -4.94 3.62 -4.89
CA GLY A 267 -6.35 3.93 -4.88
C GLY A 267 -6.87 4.07 -3.46
N ARG A 268 -8.11 4.53 -3.35
CA ARG A 268 -8.77 4.74 -2.06
C ARG A 268 -9.28 3.43 -1.51
N SER A 269 -9.17 3.24 -0.19
CA SER A 269 -9.89 2.19 0.52
C SER A 269 -11.38 2.54 0.61
N LYS A 270 -12.26 1.57 0.35
CA LYS A 270 -13.72 1.73 0.48
C LYS A 270 -14.16 2.10 1.89
N TYR A 271 -13.37 1.72 2.90
CA TYR A 271 -13.65 2.07 4.28
C TYR A 271 -13.76 3.58 4.52
N GLN A 272 -13.10 4.40 3.69
CA GLN A 272 -13.20 5.86 3.74
C GLN A 272 -14.35 6.45 2.90
N GLU A 273 -14.97 5.66 2.00
CA GLU A 273 -16.08 6.15 1.15
C GLU A 273 -17.40 6.29 1.91
N ASP A 274 -17.68 5.37 2.85
CA ASP A 274 -18.94 5.38 3.62
C ASP A 274 -18.95 6.43 4.73
N ARG A 275 -17.80 7.01 5.06
CA ARG A 275 -17.67 8.14 5.98
C ARG A 275 -17.44 9.41 5.17
N LYS A 276 -18.52 10.15 4.96
CA LYS A 276 -18.47 11.49 4.38
C LYS A 276 -17.43 12.31 5.14
N SER A 277 -16.30 12.57 4.51
CA SER A 277 -15.43 13.65 4.94
C SER A 277 -16.30 14.91 4.90
N VAL A 278 -16.73 15.36 6.05
CA VAL A 278 -17.26 16.71 6.16
C VAL A 278 -16.04 17.61 6.00
N VAL A 279 -16.02 18.34 4.88
CA VAL A 279 -15.07 19.42 4.62
C VAL A 279 -15.34 20.55 5.58
#